data_59589374480908973a9f9a525adcd871
#
_entry.id   59589374480908973a9f9a525adcd871
#
_cell.length_a   1.000
_cell.length_b   1.000
_cell.length_c   1.000
_cell.angle_alpha   90.00
_cell.angle_beta   90.00
_cell.angle_gamma   90.00
#
_symmetry.space_group_name_H-M   'P 1'
#
loop_
_entity.id
_entity.type
_entity.pdbx_description
1 polymer ?
#
loop_
_entity_poly.entity_id
_entity_poly.type
_entity_poly.pdbx_seq_one_letter_code
_entity_poly.pdbx_strand_id
1 'polypeptide(L)'
;LLELPRVMFGALEQDTARRIAATQDAGFAGYEVSNIAHLRLCRGLSMTGGFGLNITNNVAAQFYAEQGLSSLLILPEVKDSDIASIAPACNGKPVPTGVMIYGHMPLMLTRACPLQNIHDCAHCDKTGVLTDRKAKKFPVRCGLGVRTIYNPVPIYMGDKPGALAVDY
;
A
#
# COMPACT_ATOMS: atom_id res chain seq x y z
N LEU A 1 -0.48 -12.45 0.98
CA LEU A 1 -1.25 -11.52 0.14
C LEU A 1 -0.58 -11.31 -1.20
N LEU A 2 -1.36 -11.01 -2.23
CA LEU A 2 -0.88 -10.56 -3.53
C LEU A 2 -1.11 -9.04 -3.64
N GLU A 3 -0.02 -8.27 -3.81
CA GLU A 3 -0.09 -6.83 -4.02
C GLU A 3 -0.54 -6.52 -5.45
N LEU A 4 -1.49 -5.60 -5.59
CA LEU A 4 -1.98 -5.11 -6.88
C LEU A 4 -1.34 -3.76 -7.24
N PRO A 5 -1.24 -3.41 -8.55
CA PRO A 5 -0.67 -2.13 -8.97
C PRO A 5 -1.43 -0.94 -8.38
N ARG A 6 -0.77 -0.09 -7.60
CA ARG A 6 -1.41 1.11 -6.98
C ARG A 6 -1.98 2.09 -8.01
N VAL A 7 -1.38 2.15 -9.19
CA VAL A 7 -1.83 3.01 -10.30
C VAL A 7 -2.10 2.12 -11.51
N MET A 8 -3.32 2.19 -12.01
CA MET A 8 -3.74 1.47 -13.21
C MET A 8 -4.11 2.46 -14.32
N PHE A 9 -3.60 2.21 -15.52
CA PHE A 9 -3.89 3.03 -16.71
C PHE A 9 -3.77 2.17 -17.97
N GLY A 10 -4.63 2.44 -18.94
CA GLY A 10 -4.64 1.74 -20.23
C GLY A 10 -4.77 0.23 -20.06
N ALA A 11 -3.91 -0.52 -20.73
CA ALA A 11 -3.91 -1.98 -20.70
C ALA A 11 -3.65 -2.59 -19.31
N LEU A 12 -3.07 -1.83 -18.38
CA LEU A 12 -2.69 -2.36 -17.06
C LEU A 12 -3.91 -2.76 -16.22
N GLU A 13 -5.06 -2.11 -16.40
CA GLU A 13 -6.31 -2.52 -15.73
C GLU A 13 -6.75 -3.90 -16.20
N GLN A 14 -6.74 -4.16 -17.51
CA GLN A 14 -7.08 -5.45 -18.07
C GLN A 14 -6.08 -6.54 -17.68
N ASP A 15 -4.78 -6.19 -17.66
CA ASP A 15 -3.72 -7.09 -17.18
C ASP A 15 -3.91 -7.46 -15.72
N THR A 16 -4.26 -6.48 -14.88
CA THR A 16 -4.54 -6.71 -13.46
C THR A 16 -5.74 -7.64 -13.28
N ALA A 17 -6.83 -7.41 -14.02
CA ALA A 17 -7.99 -8.28 -13.97
C ALA A 17 -7.67 -9.73 -14.40
N ARG A 18 -6.88 -9.90 -15.48
CA ARG A 18 -6.41 -11.23 -15.91
C ARG A 18 -5.54 -11.93 -14.87
N ARG A 19 -4.63 -11.18 -14.21
CA ARG A 19 -3.78 -11.72 -13.14
C ARG A 19 -4.60 -12.14 -11.91
N ILE A 20 -5.58 -11.34 -11.50
CA ILE A 20 -6.50 -11.71 -10.43
C ILE A 20 -7.19 -13.02 -10.78
N ALA A 21 -7.81 -13.13 -11.97
CA ALA A 21 -8.48 -14.36 -12.41
C ALA A 21 -7.55 -15.58 -12.43
N ALA A 22 -6.29 -15.41 -12.87
CA ALA A 22 -5.30 -16.49 -12.95
C ALA A 22 -4.74 -16.91 -11.59
N THR A 23 -4.92 -16.10 -10.53
CA THR A 23 -4.32 -16.34 -9.21
C THR A 23 -5.34 -16.68 -8.13
N GLN A 24 -6.64 -16.74 -8.45
CA GLN A 24 -7.68 -17.04 -7.46
C GLN A 24 -7.46 -18.37 -6.74
N ASP A 25 -7.01 -19.38 -7.46
CA ASP A 25 -6.75 -20.73 -6.92
C ASP A 25 -5.27 -20.99 -6.58
N ALA A 26 -4.43 -19.94 -6.61
CA ALA A 26 -3.00 -20.07 -6.39
C ALA A 26 -2.58 -20.10 -4.90
N GLY A 27 -3.54 -20.20 -3.97
CA GLY A 27 -3.28 -20.33 -2.53
C GLY A 27 -2.88 -19.03 -1.82
N PHE A 28 -3.09 -17.86 -2.43
CA PHE A 28 -2.92 -16.59 -1.73
C PHE A 28 -4.04 -16.37 -0.71
N ALA A 29 -3.70 -15.83 0.46
CA ALA A 29 -4.67 -15.49 1.49
C ALA A 29 -5.63 -14.36 1.08
N GLY A 30 -5.31 -13.62 0.03
CA GLY A 30 -6.13 -12.54 -0.51
C GLY A 30 -5.29 -11.51 -1.27
N TYR A 31 -5.90 -10.39 -1.59
CA TYR A 31 -5.32 -9.31 -2.39
C TYR A 31 -5.14 -8.05 -1.55
N GLU A 32 -3.97 -7.43 -1.63
CA GLU A 32 -3.76 -6.10 -1.09
C GLU A 32 -4.29 -5.06 -2.08
N VAL A 33 -5.33 -4.33 -1.66
CA VAL A 33 -5.99 -3.31 -2.47
C VAL A 33 -5.52 -1.92 -2.05
N SER A 34 -4.93 -1.20 -2.98
CA SER A 34 -4.33 0.12 -2.77
C SER A 34 -4.88 1.18 -3.75
N ASN A 35 -6.00 0.85 -4.41
CA ASN A 35 -6.70 1.73 -5.35
C ASN A 35 -8.20 1.42 -5.29
N ILE A 36 -9.04 2.44 -5.37
CA ILE A 36 -10.50 2.26 -5.29
C ILE A 36 -11.05 1.35 -6.40
N ALA A 37 -10.43 1.32 -7.58
CA ALA A 37 -10.83 0.43 -8.67
C ALA A 37 -10.63 -1.06 -8.33
N HIS A 38 -9.70 -1.38 -7.41
CA HIS A 38 -9.51 -2.76 -6.95
C HIS A 38 -10.74 -3.32 -6.26
N LEU A 39 -11.55 -2.48 -5.58
CA LEU A 39 -12.80 -2.93 -4.94
C LEU A 39 -13.76 -3.57 -5.96
N ARG A 40 -13.76 -3.05 -7.19
CA ARG A 40 -14.54 -3.64 -8.28
C ARG A 40 -13.91 -4.91 -8.80
N LEU A 41 -12.58 -4.91 -9.03
CA LEU A 41 -11.86 -6.04 -9.61
C LEU A 41 -11.80 -7.25 -8.68
N CYS A 42 -11.74 -7.02 -7.37
CA CYS A 42 -11.64 -8.06 -6.35
C CYS A 42 -12.98 -8.35 -5.66
N ARG A 43 -14.10 -7.94 -6.25
CA ARG A 43 -15.42 -8.19 -5.64
C ARG A 43 -15.65 -9.68 -5.40
N GLY A 44 -16.00 -10.03 -4.16
CA GLY A 44 -16.20 -11.42 -3.73
C GLY A 44 -14.92 -12.19 -3.37
N LEU A 45 -13.76 -11.53 -3.46
CA LEU A 45 -12.48 -12.10 -3.03
C LEU A 45 -12.05 -11.51 -1.67
N SER A 46 -11.12 -12.18 -0.98
CA SER A 46 -10.53 -11.64 0.24
C SER A 46 -9.67 -10.42 -0.07
N MET A 47 -9.98 -9.28 0.55
CA MET A 47 -9.31 -8.00 0.34
C MET A 47 -8.74 -7.44 1.64
N THR A 48 -7.49 -6.98 1.59
CA THR A 48 -6.83 -6.22 2.67
C THR A 48 -6.51 -4.83 2.16
N GLY A 49 -6.89 -3.80 2.90
CA GLY A 49 -6.63 -2.42 2.54
C GLY A 49 -5.16 -2.05 2.75
N GLY A 50 -4.48 -1.66 1.66
CA GLY A 50 -3.09 -1.26 1.66
C GLY A 50 -2.88 0.26 1.75
N PHE A 51 -1.62 0.67 1.73
CA PHE A 51 -1.15 2.05 1.89
C PHE A 51 -1.84 3.06 0.94
N GLY A 52 -2.15 2.64 -0.28
CA GLY A 52 -2.73 3.52 -1.31
C GLY A 52 -4.17 3.94 -1.08
N LEU A 53 -4.88 3.36 -0.10
CA LEU A 53 -6.25 3.77 0.24
C LEU A 53 -6.31 5.05 1.09
N ASN A 54 -5.16 5.53 1.60
CA ASN A 54 -5.03 6.78 2.34
C ASN A 54 -5.98 6.88 3.55
N ILE A 55 -6.05 5.82 4.35
CA ILE A 55 -6.94 5.77 5.52
C ILE A 55 -6.33 6.56 6.67
N THR A 56 -6.94 7.70 7.00
CA THR A 56 -6.47 8.66 8.03
C THR A 56 -7.52 9.00 9.07
N ASN A 57 -8.73 8.47 8.96
CA ASN A 57 -9.82 8.75 9.88
C ASN A 57 -10.86 7.63 9.88
N ASN A 58 -11.74 7.66 10.90
CA ASN A 58 -12.76 6.63 11.08
C ASN A 58 -13.79 6.58 9.94
N VAL A 59 -14.11 7.71 9.31
CA VAL A 59 -15.10 7.75 8.21
C VAL A 59 -14.56 7.01 6.98
N ALA A 60 -13.30 7.25 6.61
CA ALA A 60 -12.65 6.54 5.52
C ALA A 60 -12.52 5.04 5.85
N ALA A 61 -12.10 4.70 7.08
CA ALA A 61 -11.98 3.32 7.51
C ALA A 61 -13.33 2.58 7.46
N GLN A 62 -14.39 3.22 7.95
CA GLN A 62 -15.75 2.68 7.93
C GLN A 62 -16.24 2.43 6.50
N PHE A 63 -16.01 3.40 5.59
CA PHE A 63 -16.36 3.24 4.18
C PHE A 63 -15.73 1.99 3.57
N TYR A 64 -14.43 1.79 3.77
CA TYR A 64 -13.73 0.62 3.21
C TYR A 64 -14.13 -0.69 3.89
N ALA A 65 -14.40 -0.68 5.19
CA ALA A 65 -14.95 -1.84 5.89
C ALA A 65 -16.29 -2.29 5.27
N GLU A 66 -17.17 -1.35 4.95
CA GLU A 66 -18.47 -1.62 4.30
C GLU A 66 -18.32 -2.13 2.85
N GLN A 67 -17.18 -1.85 2.19
CA GLN A 67 -16.85 -2.44 0.89
C GLN A 67 -16.36 -3.89 1.02
N GLY A 68 -16.28 -4.46 2.22
CA GLY A 68 -15.93 -5.85 2.46
C GLY A 68 -14.43 -6.11 2.62
N LEU A 69 -13.65 -5.11 3.00
CA LEU A 69 -12.24 -5.34 3.34
C LEU A 69 -12.13 -6.07 4.67
N SER A 70 -11.29 -7.09 4.71
CA SER A 70 -11.06 -7.93 5.89
C SER A 70 -10.12 -7.30 6.91
N SER A 71 -9.28 -6.36 6.48
CA SER A 71 -8.41 -5.56 7.34
C SER A 71 -7.98 -4.27 6.62
N LEU A 72 -7.52 -3.28 7.36
CA LEU A 72 -7.19 -1.95 6.84
C LEU A 72 -5.85 -1.47 7.38
N LEU A 73 -5.02 -0.86 6.51
CA LEU A 73 -3.80 -0.18 6.92
C LEU A 73 -4.06 1.31 7.15
N ILE A 74 -3.85 1.77 8.37
CA ILE A 74 -3.91 3.20 8.72
C ILE A 74 -2.58 3.84 8.31
N LEU A 75 -2.65 5.04 7.73
CA LEU A 75 -1.43 5.76 7.33
C LEU A 75 -0.62 6.22 8.54
N PRO A 76 0.73 6.21 8.44
CA PRO A 76 1.62 6.69 9.50
C PRO A 76 1.52 8.20 9.78
N GLU A 77 0.75 8.95 8.99
CA GLU A 77 0.49 10.38 9.18
C GLU A 77 -0.56 10.64 10.28
N VAL A 78 -1.29 9.62 10.70
CA VAL A 78 -2.26 9.70 11.80
C VAL A 78 -1.48 9.73 13.12
N LYS A 79 -1.88 10.63 14.02
CA LYS A 79 -1.27 10.71 15.36
C LYS A 79 -1.54 9.43 16.14
N ASP A 80 -0.56 8.98 16.91
CA ASP A 80 -0.65 7.77 17.74
C ASP A 80 -1.92 7.79 18.63
N SER A 81 -2.27 8.96 19.21
CA SER A 81 -3.46 9.14 20.02
C SER A 81 -4.77 8.91 19.27
N ASP A 82 -4.78 9.11 17.96
CA ASP A 82 -5.99 9.09 17.15
C ASP A 82 -6.19 7.70 16.49
N ILE A 83 -5.14 6.90 16.40
CA ILE A 83 -5.18 5.55 15.80
C ILE A 83 -6.22 4.68 16.51
N ALA A 84 -6.21 4.67 17.85
CA ALA A 84 -7.15 3.90 18.66
C ALA A 84 -8.63 4.30 18.45
N SER A 85 -8.89 5.52 17.96
CA SER A 85 -10.25 5.99 17.65
C SER A 85 -10.78 5.44 16.31
N ILE A 86 -9.91 4.88 15.46
CA ILE A 86 -10.27 4.33 14.17
C ILE A 86 -10.67 2.87 14.36
N ALA A 87 -11.97 2.64 14.61
CA ALA A 87 -12.55 1.35 14.92
C ALA A 87 -13.69 0.99 13.94
N PRO A 88 -13.37 0.66 12.67
CA PRO A 88 -14.38 0.34 11.68
C PRO A 88 -15.02 -1.02 11.97
N ALA A 89 -16.27 -1.17 11.55
CA ALA A 89 -17.00 -2.41 11.67
C ALA A 89 -17.82 -2.72 10.41
N CYS A 90 -17.97 -4.00 10.09
CA CYS A 90 -18.82 -4.46 9.00
C CYS A 90 -19.79 -5.52 9.53
N ASN A 91 -21.09 -5.35 9.29
CA ASN A 91 -22.14 -6.27 9.78
C ASN A 91 -22.06 -6.53 11.29
N GLY A 92 -21.74 -5.50 12.08
CA GLY A 92 -21.62 -5.59 13.55
C GLY A 92 -20.33 -6.26 14.04
N LYS A 93 -19.39 -6.59 13.15
CA LYS A 93 -18.10 -7.19 13.51
C LYS A 93 -16.98 -6.17 13.31
N PRO A 94 -16.04 -6.01 14.27
CA PRO A 94 -14.87 -5.15 14.09
C PRO A 94 -14.05 -5.59 12.87
N VAL A 95 -13.53 -4.62 12.12
CA VAL A 95 -12.58 -4.85 11.04
C VAL A 95 -11.19 -4.49 11.55
N PRO A 96 -10.24 -5.43 11.58
CA PRO A 96 -8.89 -5.19 12.07
C PRO A 96 -8.21 -4.02 11.35
N THR A 97 -7.52 -3.18 12.11
CA THR A 97 -6.69 -2.09 11.58
C THR A 97 -5.23 -2.36 11.92
N GLY A 98 -4.34 -2.07 10.97
CA GLY A 98 -2.90 -2.19 11.14
C GLY A 98 -2.21 -0.85 10.93
N VAL A 99 -0.97 -0.74 11.41
CA VAL A 99 -0.09 0.41 11.20
C VAL A 99 1.28 -0.04 10.71
N MET A 100 1.96 0.82 9.96
CA MET A 100 3.35 0.57 9.55
C MET A 100 4.28 0.87 10.73
N ILE A 101 4.88 -0.16 11.32
CA ILE A 101 5.81 -0.01 12.45
C ILE A 101 7.27 0.09 12.02
N TYR A 102 7.61 -0.39 10.83
CA TYR A 102 8.95 -0.32 10.27
C TYR A 102 8.92 -0.32 8.74
N GLY A 103 9.76 0.50 8.13
CA GLY A 103 9.97 0.50 6.68
C GLY A 103 10.12 1.88 6.06
N HIS A 104 10.52 1.90 4.80
CA HIS A 104 10.60 3.13 4.01
C HIS A 104 9.23 3.47 3.43
N MET A 105 8.68 4.61 3.84
CA MET A 105 7.39 5.09 3.34
C MET A 105 7.48 5.46 1.86
N PRO A 106 6.56 5.02 1.00
CA PRO A 106 6.47 5.46 -0.39
C PRO A 106 6.03 6.92 -0.45
N LEU A 107 6.91 7.80 -0.95
CA LEU A 107 6.65 9.23 -1.06
C LEU A 107 6.05 9.62 -2.40
N MET A 108 6.49 8.96 -3.49
CA MET A 108 6.09 9.32 -4.84
C MET A 108 5.96 8.09 -5.72
N LEU A 109 4.94 8.11 -6.57
CA LEU A 109 4.76 7.18 -7.66
C LEU A 109 4.91 7.92 -8.98
N THR A 110 5.72 7.41 -9.90
CA THR A 110 5.92 8.00 -11.22
C THR A 110 5.90 6.96 -12.33
N ARG A 111 5.37 7.34 -13.49
CA ARG A 111 5.41 6.52 -14.71
C ARG A 111 6.74 6.67 -15.44
N ALA A 112 7.30 7.86 -15.43
CA ALA A 112 8.64 8.10 -15.98
C ALA A 112 9.71 7.53 -15.05
N CYS A 113 10.78 6.98 -15.61
CA CYS A 113 11.91 6.55 -14.80
C CYS A 113 12.81 7.73 -14.44
N PRO A 114 12.95 8.10 -13.16
CA PRO A 114 13.81 9.21 -12.76
C PRO A 114 15.30 8.90 -12.94
N LEU A 115 15.64 7.62 -13.20
CA LEU A 115 17.01 7.14 -13.41
C LEU A 115 17.33 6.89 -14.89
N GLN A 116 16.41 7.19 -15.80
CA GLN A 116 16.54 6.85 -17.23
C GLN A 116 17.78 7.48 -17.89
N ASN A 117 18.22 8.64 -17.39
CA ASN A 117 19.42 9.31 -17.90
C ASN A 117 20.73 8.66 -17.42
N ILE A 118 20.65 7.73 -16.46
CA ILE A 118 21.80 7.09 -15.84
C ILE A 118 21.88 5.60 -16.25
N HIS A 119 20.72 4.96 -16.46
CA HIS A 119 20.61 3.54 -16.74
C HIS A 119 19.72 3.24 -17.93
N ASP A 120 20.13 2.30 -18.76
CA ASP A 120 19.25 1.66 -19.74
C ASP A 120 18.33 0.65 -19.04
N CYS A 121 17.03 0.73 -19.34
CA CYS A 121 16.03 -0.17 -18.77
C CYS A 121 16.25 -1.66 -19.13
N ALA A 122 16.92 -1.94 -20.24
CA ALA A 122 17.21 -3.31 -20.66
C ALA A 122 18.17 -4.02 -19.71
N HIS A 123 19.08 -3.28 -19.08
CA HIS A 123 20.11 -3.81 -18.20
C HIS A 123 19.96 -3.35 -16.74
N CYS A 124 18.81 -2.78 -16.40
CA CYS A 124 18.52 -2.25 -15.07
C CYS A 124 18.02 -3.36 -14.13
N ASP A 125 18.53 -3.40 -12.91
CA ASP A 125 18.07 -4.27 -11.82
C ASP A 125 16.73 -3.83 -11.19
N LYS A 126 16.10 -2.80 -11.76
CA LYS A 126 14.83 -2.19 -11.31
C LYS A 126 14.92 -1.47 -9.96
N THR A 127 16.12 -1.22 -9.50
CA THR A 127 16.40 -0.45 -8.28
C THR A 127 17.33 0.72 -8.57
N GLY A 128 17.39 1.67 -7.64
CA GLY A 128 18.33 2.78 -7.72
C GLY A 128 18.16 3.76 -6.58
N VAL A 129 18.92 4.84 -6.65
CA VAL A 129 18.93 5.88 -5.60
C VAL A 129 18.93 7.26 -6.26
N LEU A 130 18.02 8.12 -5.80
CA LEU A 130 18.07 9.56 -6.06
C LEU A 130 18.75 10.25 -4.88
N THR A 131 19.63 11.19 -5.17
CA THR A 131 20.30 11.99 -4.13
C THR A 131 19.87 13.44 -4.26
N ASP A 132 19.39 14.03 -3.17
CA ASP A 132 19.00 15.44 -3.14
C ASP A 132 20.20 16.39 -2.90
N ARG A 133 19.93 17.71 -2.89
CA ARG A 133 20.93 18.75 -2.62
C ARG A 133 21.60 18.64 -1.25
N LYS A 134 20.99 17.93 -0.31
CA LYS A 134 21.46 17.70 1.05
C LYS A 134 22.11 16.35 1.22
N ALA A 135 22.47 15.69 0.12
CA ALA A 135 23.03 14.33 0.08
C ALA A 135 22.13 13.26 0.70
N LYS A 136 20.83 13.50 0.84
CA LYS A 136 19.86 12.47 1.27
C LYS A 136 19.60 11.50 0.13
N LYS A 137 19.64 10.21 0.42
CA LYS A 137 19.50 9.11 -0.53
C LYS A 137 18.08 8.54 -0.47
N PHE A 138 17.33 8.73 -1.53
CA PHE A 138 15.96 8.23 -1.69
C PHE A 138 15.98 6.94 -2.52
N PRO A 139 15.68 5.78 -1.93
CA PRO A 139 15.58 4.54 -2.68
C PRO A 139 14.49 4.63 -3.75
N VAL A 140 14.78 4.07 -4.94
CA VAL A 140 13.82 3.95 -6.03
C VAL A 140 13.65 2.49 -6.38
N ARG A 141 12.43 2.04 -6.55
CA ARG A 141 12.10 0.69 -7.04
C ARG A 141 11.11 0.75 -8.20
N CYS A 142 11.38 -0.05 -9.22
CA CYS A 142 10.47 -0.25 -10.34
C CYS A 142 9.66 -1.53 -10.13
N GLY A 143 8.36 -1.43 -10.25
CA GLY A 143 7.47 -2.59 -10.18
C GLY A 143 6.05 -2.22 -10.54
N LEU A 144 5.26 -3.21 -10.97
CA LEU A 144 3.83 -3.06 -11.22
C LEU A 144 3.48 -1.84 -12.12
N GLY A 145 4.32 -1.55 -13.12
CA GLY A 145 4.10 -0.48 -14.09
C GLY A 145 4.49 0.93 -13.64
N VAL A 146 4.97 1.09 -12.41
CA VAL A 146 5.39 2.38 -11.85
C VAL A 146 6.76 2.32 -11.20
N ARG A 147 7.32 3.49 -10.89
CA ARG A 147 8.53 3.66 -10.07
C ARG A 147 8.11 4.31 -8.78
N THR A 148 8.47 3.68 -7.67
CA THR A 148 8.20 4.20 -6.33
C THR A 148 9.48 4.78 -5.77
N ILE A 149 9.41 6.04 -5.33
CA ILE A 149 10.48 6.72 -4.61
C ILE A 149 10.12 6.66 -3.13
N TYR A 150 11.05 6.17 -2.33
CA TYR A 150 10.83 5.96 -0.91
C TYR A 150 11.52 7.02 -0.06
N ASN A 151 11.02 7.22 1.15
CA ASN A 151 11.64 8.04 2.19
C ASN A 151 13.09 7.56 2.44
N PRO A 152 14.07 8.49 2.56
CA PRO A 152 15.47 8.14 2.83
C PRO A 152 15.70 7.53 4.21
N VAL A 153 14.82 7.82 5.16
CA VAL A 153 14.88 7.29 6.54
C VAL A 153 13.66 6.39 6.76
N PRO A 154 13.84 5.14 7.19
CA PRO A 154 12.71 4.28 7.50
C PRO A 154 11.92 4.83 8.70
N ILE A 155 10.63 4.60 8.70
CA ILE A 155 9.81 4.72 9.91
C ILE A 155 10.25 3.60 10.86
N TYR A 156 10.35 3.92 12.14
CA TYR A 156 10.59 2.95 13.21
C TYR A 156 9.72 3.33 14.42
N MET A 157 8.82 2.44 14.80
CA MET A 157 7.90 2.63 15.93
C MET A 157 8.02 1.51 16.97
N GLY A 158 9.08 0.69 16.89
CA GLY A 158 9.28 -0.43 17.79
C GLY A 158 9.63 -0.05 19.25
N ASP A 159 9.92 1.22 19.49
CA ASP A 159 10.11 1.81 20.82
C ASP A 159 8.81 2.34 21.46
N LYS A 160 7.68 2.23 20.75
CA LYS A 160 6.37 2.70 21.19
C LYS A 160 5.32 1.58 21.36
N PRO A 161 5.67 0.40 21.92
CA PRO A 161 4.75 -0.74 21.94
C PRO A 161 3.46 -0.46 22.75
N GLY A 162 3.54 0.41 23.78
CA GLY A 162 2.38 0.75 24.60
C GLY A 162 1.38 1.71 23.93
N ALA A 163 1.84 2.52 22.97
CA ALA A 163 0.97 3.43 22.23
C ALA A 163 0.27 2.73 21.05
N LEU A 164 0.82 1.61 20.61
CA LEU A 164 0.36 0.82 19.46
C LEU A 164 -0.21 -0.54 19.89
N ALA A 165 -0.47 -0.76 21.19
CA ALA A 165 -1.17 -1.93 21.68
C ALA A 165 -2.62 -1.92 21.16
N VAL A 166 -2.74 -2.17 19.88
CA VAL A 166 -3.98 -2.57 19.23
C VAL A 166 -3.99 -4.08 19.37
N ASP A 167 -4.96 -4.61 20.11
CA ASP A 167 -5.19 -6.05 20.16
C ASP A 167 -5.40 -6.56 18.73
N TYR A 168 -4.44 -7.37 18.28
CA TYR A 168 -4.49 -8.06 16.99
C TYR A 168 -5.31 -9.34 17.11
#